data_3df278e664932668a6593f10dd3fdfb0
#
_entry.id   3df278e664932668a6593f10dd3fdfb0
#
_cell.length_a   1.000
_cell.length_b   1.000
_cell.length_c   1.000
_cell.angle_alpha   90.00
_cell.angle_beta   90.00
_cell.angle_gamma   90.00
#
_symmetry.space_group_name_H-M   'P 1'
#
loop_
_entity.id
_entity.type
_entity.pdbx_description
1 polymer ?
#
loop_
_entity_poly.entity_id
_entity_poly.type
_entity_poly.pdbx_seq_one_letter_code
_entity_poly.pdbx_strand_id
1 'polypeptide(L)'
;MGMALTVPQYTVADLDLLPDDGNRYEVLAGTLLVTPSPGSAHQGVAARLSALFASHILARRLGLFSPGVVTLPPLTQLEPDLLVVPPRFAPGTPWAEITEHWLAVEIVSRSSRVYDREFKRDAYLALGVAEVWLVDVRDRSIEVCTPGGGDRVVRDALTWSAPAGDVSVRVELAELFAGIA
;
A
#
# COMPACT_ATOMS: atom_id res chain seq x y z
N MET A 1 32.91 14.30 26.77
CA MET A 1 32.07 15.04 25.83
C MET A 1 31.66 14.03 24.75
N GLY A 2 30.43 13.49 24.81
CA GLY A 2 29.96 12.50 23.83
C GLY A 2 29.54 13.20 22.54
N MET A 3 30.00 12.69 21.40
CA MET A 3 29.60 13.16 20.08
C MET A 3 28.17 12.63 19.83
N ALA A 4 27.19 13.50 19.75
CA ALA A 4 25.84 13.13 19.34
C ALA A 4 25.84 12.95 17.82
N LEU A 5 25.59 11.75 17.34
CA LEU A 5 25.31 11.49 15.92
C LEU A 5 23.88 11.99 15.65
N THR A 6 23.77 13.09 14.89
CA THR A 6 22.49 13.53 14.36
C THR A 6 22.26 12.78 13.05
N VAL A 7 21.29 11.88 13.04
CA VAL A 7 20.84 11.24 11.80
C VAL A 7 19.97 12.27 11.07
N PRO A 8 20.22 12.56 9.78
CA PRO A 8 19.36 13.43 9.00
C PRO A 8 17.93 12.90 9.02
N GLN A 9 16.97 13.76 9.36
CA GLN A 9 15.54 13.43 9.22
C GLN A 9 15.00 14.09 7.96
N TYR A 10 14.30 13.29 7.18
CA TYR A 10 13.54 13.76 6.03
C TYR A 10 12.11 14.05 6.43
N THR A 11 11.51 15.04 5.77
CA THR A 11 10.11 15.40 5.93
C THR A 11 9.34 15.10 4.64
N VAL A 12 8.02 15.10 4.72
CA VAL A 12 7.15 14.99 3.56
C VAL A 12 7.43 16.11 2.54
N ALA A 13 7.75 17.33 3.02
CA ALA A 13 8.09 18.44 2.14
C ALA A 13 9.43 18.25 1.40
N ASP A 14 10.34 17.46 1.92
CA ASP A 14 11.61 17.16 1.24
C ASP A 14 11.41 16.25 0.02
N LEU A 15 10.30 15.48 -0.04
CA LEU A 15 9.99 14.61 -1.18
C LEU A 15 9.85 15.42 -2.47
N ASP A 16 9.30 16.63 -2.41
CA ASP A 16 9.13 17.52 -3.56
C ASP A 16 10.45 18.03 -4.13
N LEU A 17 11.54 17.91 -3.37
CA LEU A 17 12.88 18.34 -3.77
C LEU A 17 13.73 17.21 -4.34
N LEU A 18 13.25 15.97 -4.28
CA LEU A 18 13.99 14.81 -4.78
C LEU A 18 13.87 14.70 -6.30
N PRO A 19 14.85 14.04 -6.96
CA PRO A 19 14.86 13.96 -8.42
C PRO A 19 13.71 13.09 -8.94
N ASP A 20 13.18 13.45 -10.12
CA ASP A 20 12.31 12.56 -10.91
C ASP A 20 13.21 11.65 -11.79
N ASP A 21 13.75 10.63 -11.17
CA ASP A 21 14.70 9.67 -11.79
C ASP A 21 14.10 8.29 -11.98
N GLY A 22 12.76 8.17 -11.78
CA GLY A 22 12.01 6.93 -11.87
C GLY A 22 12.05 6.08 -10.60
N ASN A 23 12.73 6.52 -9.54
CA ASN A 23 12.59 5.91 -8.22
C ASN A 23 11.35 6.43 -7.50
N ARG A 24 10.79 5.60 -6.60
CA ARG A 24 9.78 6.03 -5.64
C ARG A 24 10.49 6.46 -4.37
N TYR A 25 10.12 7.61 -3.87
CA TYR A 25 10.65 8.19 -2.64
C TYR A 25 9.53 8.30 -1.60
N GLU A 26 9.76 7.72 -0.44
CA GLU A 26 8.82 7.70 0.68
C GLU A 26 9.55 8.13 1.94
N VAL A 27 8.82 8.64 2.93
CA VAL A 27 9.38 8.94 4.26
C VAL A 27 8.62 8.16 5.31
N LEU A 28 9.33 7.42 6.15
CA LEU A 28 8.78 6.70 7.29
C LEU A 28 9.48 7.13 8.58
N ALA A 29 8.74 7.80 9.45
CA ALA A 29 9.26 8.33 10.71
C ALA A 29 10.58 9.14 10.55
N GLY A 30 10.64 9.94 9.48
CA GLY A 30 11.82 10.74 9.14
C GLY A 30 12.92 9.99 8.40
N THR A 31 12.76 8.71 8.10
CA THR A 31 13.70 7.92 7.31
C THR A 31 13.27 7.92 5.85
N LEU A 32 14.18 8.32 4.95
CA LEU A 32 13.95 8.25 3.51
C LEU A 32 14.05 6.80 3.03
N LEU A 33 13.02 6.33 2.35
CA LEU A 33 12.99 5.06 1.64
C LEU A 33 13.04 5.34 0.14
N VAL A 34 13.91 4.61 -0.57
CA VAL A 34 14.07 4.74 -2.02
C VAL A 34 13.84 3.38 -2.65
N THR A 35 12.84 3.29 -3.51
CA THR A 35 12.47 2.04 -4.18
C THR A 35 12.56 2.22 -5.70
N PRO A 36 13.28 1.34 -6.42
CA PRO A 36 13.31 1.38 -7.87
C PRO A 36 11.93 1.19 -8.49
N SER A 37 11.77 1.67 -9.73
CA SER A 37 10.55 1.43 -10.52
C SER A 37 10.16 -0.05 -10.56
N PRO A 38 8.88 -0.36 -10.40
CA PRO A 38 8.40 -1.73 -10.38
C PRO A 38 8.50 -2.42 -11.75
N GLY A 39 8.86 -3.71 -11.75
CA GLY A 39 8.93 -4.52 -12.96
C GLY A 39 7.55 -4.93 -13.50
N SER A 40 7.53 -5.54 -14.69
CA SER A 40 6.30 -5.92 -15.40
C SER A 40 5.40 -6.91 -14.64
N ALA A 41 5.98 -7.86 -13.91
CA ALA A 41 5.23 -8.80 -13.08
C ALA A 41 4.44 -8.08 -11.98
N HIS A 42 5.09 -7.15 -11.28
CA HIS A 42 4.46 -6.29 -10.28
C HIS A 42 3.32 -5.48 -10.89
N GLN A 43 3.56 -4.79 -12.01
CA GLN A 43 2.54 -4.00 -12.70
C GLN A 43 1.36 -4.86 -13.19
N GLY A 44 1.63 -6.09 -13.65
CA GLY A 44 0.59 -7.04 -14.05
C GLY A 44 -0.33 -7.41 -12.89
N VAL A 45 0.22 -7.64 -11.70
CA VAL A 45 -0.56 -7.91 -10.47
C VAL A 45 -1.35 -6.67 -10.05
N ALA A 46 -0.73 -5.48 -10.05
CA ALA A 46 -1.40 -4.22 -9.70
C ALA A 46 -2.61 -3.96 -10.60
N ALA A 47 -2.45 -4.13 -11.90
CA ALA A 47 -3.53 -3.94 -12.88
C ALA A 47 -4.70 -4.93 -12.65
N ARG A 48 -4.40 -6.21 -12.38
CA ARG A 48 -5.43 -7.22 -12.11
C ARG A 48 -6.16 -6.95 -10.80
N LEU A 49 -5.45 -6.61 -9.75
CA LEU A 49 -6.07 -6.21 -8.48
C LEU A 49 -6.97 -5.00 -8.67
N SER A 50 -6.49 -3.96 -9.36
CA SER A 50 -7.31 -2.76 -9.65
C SER A 50 -8.59 -3.12 -10.41
N ALA A 51 -8.52 -4.04 -11.37
CA ALA A 51 -9.67 -4.49 -12.16
C ALA A 51 -10.75 -5.18 -11.30
N LEU A 52 -10.37 -5.90 -10.24
CA LEU A 52 -11.33 -6.54 -9.33
C LEU A 52 -12.21 -5.52 -8.59
N PHE A 53 -11.72 -4.32 -8.37
CA PHE A 53 -12.47 -3.23 -7.71
C PHE A 53 -13.28 -2.37 -8.70
N ALA A 54 -13.07 -2.50 -10.01
CA ALA A 54 -13.60 -1.60 -11.02
C ALA A 54 -15.13 -1.41 -10.94
N SER A 55 -15.91 -2.48 -10.75
CA SER A 55 -17.37 -2.39 -10.65
C SER A 55 -17.82 -1.57 -9.43
N HIS A 56 -17.11 -1.67 -8.33
CA HIS A 56 -17.41 -0.92 -7.10
C HIS A 56 -17.02 0.55 -7.22
N ILE A 57 -15.95 0.86 -7.93
CA ILE A 57 -15.54 2.24 -8.27
C ILE A 57 -16.63 2.89 -9.13
N LEU A 58 -17.05 2.21 -10.20
CA LEU A 58 -18.10 2.70 -11.11
C LEU A 58 -19.44 2.91 -10.38
N ALA A 59 -19.76 2.04 -9.42
CA ALA A 59 -20.94 2.16 -8.58
C ALA A 59 -20.78 3.19 -7.43
N ARG A 60 -19.64 3.87 -7.33
CA ARG A 60 -19.31 4.85 -6.27
C ARG A 60 -19.45 4.28 -4.86
N ARG A 61 -19.08 3.02 -4.65
CA ARG A 61 -19.11 2.35 -3.35
C ARG A 61 -17.78 2.45 -2.60
N LEU A 62 -16.71 2.76 -3.31
CA LEU A 62 -15.37 3.01 -2.77
C LEU A 62 -14.56 3.91 -3.69
N GLY A 63 -13.48 4.51 -3.17
CA GLY A 63 -12.37 5.08 -3.93
C GLY A 63 -11.21 4.10 -4.01
N LEU A 64 -10.55 4.04 -5.15
CA LEU A 64 -9.30 3.30 -5.35
C LEU A 64 -8.27 4.22 -5.98
N PHE A 65 -7.07 4.19 -5.42
CA PHE A 65 -5.89 4.86 -5.93
C PHE A 65 -4.79 3.84 -6.19
N SER A 66 -4.08 3.96 -7.31
CA SER A 66 -2.98 3.07 -7.69
C SER A 66 -1.91 3.85 -8.47
N PRO A 67 -0.79 4.22 -7.79
CA PRO A 67 -0.58 4.13 -6.35
C PRO A 67 -1.48 5.07 -5.55
N GLY A 68 -1.61 4.79 -4.25
CA GLY A 68 -2.22 5.70 -3.30
C GLY A 68 -1.17 6.41 -2.44
N VAL A 69 -1.62 7.30 -1.53
CA VAL A 69 -0.75 7.91 -0.51
C VAL A 69 -1.42 7.82 0.85
N VAL A 70 -0.68 7.33 1.84
CA VAL A 70 -1.03 7.38 3.26
C VAL A 70 -0.02 8.29 3.95
N THR A 71 -0.47 9.40 4.51
CA THR A 71 0.44 10.42 5.03
C THR A 71 0.07 10.88 6.44
N LEU A 72 1.08 11.12 7.26
CA LEU A 72 1.03 11.78 8.55
C LEU A 72 2.19 12.79 8.64
N PRO A 73 1.99 13.99 8.07
CA PRO A 73 3.05 15.01 8.09
C PRO A 73 3.46 15.38 9.53
N PRO A 74 4.70 15.84 9.76
CA PRO A 74 5.71 16.08 8.72
C PRO A 74 6.61 14.89 8.37
N LEU A 75 6.54 13.77 9.10
CA LEU A 75 7.59 12.74 9.10
C LEU A 75 7.20 11.41 8.42
N THR A 76 5.98 11.28 7.91
CA THR A 76 5.56 10.02 7.29
C THR A 76 4.70 10.27 6.06
N GLN A 77 5.11 9.69 4.95
CA GLN A 77 4.33 9.51 3.72
C GLN A 77 4.75 8.21 3.07
N LEU A 78 3.79 7.31 2.89
CA LEU A 78 3.96 6.01 2.26
C LEU A 78 3.04 5.90 1.04
N GLU A 79 3.48 5.16 0.04
CA GLU A 79 2.77 5.01 -1.23
C GLU A 79 2.47 3.54 -1.50
N PRO A 80 1.36 3.01 -0.95
CA PRO A 80 0.93 1.65 -1.27
C PRO A 80 0.60 1.52 -2.76
N ASP A 81 0.87 0.36 -3.34
CA ASP A 81 0.59 0.09 -4.75
C ASP A 81 -0.90 0.19 -5.08
N LEU A 82 -1.78 -0.16 -4.11
CA LEU A 82 -3.20 0.15 -4.14
C LEU A 82 -3.66 0.65 -2.78
N LEU A 83 -4.55 1.64 -2.80
CA LEU A 83 -5.21 2.18 -1.62
C LEU A 83 -6.72 2.23 -1.85
N VAL A 84 -7.48 1.56 -1.00
CA VAL A 84 -8.95 1.61 -0.99
C VAL A 84 -9.42 2.46 0.17
N VAL A 85 -10.32 3.39 -0.14
CA VAL A 85 -10.88 4.35 0.83
C VAL A 85 -12.40 4.43 0.71
N PRO A 86 -13.10 4.98 1.72
CA PRO A 86 -14.52 5.29 1.62
C PRO A 86 -14.86 6.15 0.41
N PRO A 87 -16.07 6.01 -0.17
CA PRO A 87 -16.48 6.73 -1.38
C PRO A 87 -16.65 8.24 -1.16
N ARG A 88 -16.65 8.71 0.08
CA ARG A 88 -16.72 10.14 0.40
C ARG A 88 -15.44 10.92 0.02
N PHE A 89 -14.32 10.21 -0.11
CA PHE A 89 -13.08 10.81 -0.59
C PHE A 89 -13.03 10.76 -2.11
N ALA A 90 -13.45 11.84 -2.73
CA ALA A 90 -13.49 11.96 -4.19
C ALA A 90 -12.07 12.08 -4.78
N PRO A 91 -11.86 11.73 -6.06
CA PRO A 91 -10.64 12.09 -6.77
C PRO A 91 -10.37 13.59 -6.67
N GLY A 92 -9.12 13.95 -6.32
CA GLY A 92 -8.72 15.33 -6.08
C GLY A 92 -8.79 15.79 -4.62
N THR A 93 -9.31 14.96 -3.69
CA THR A 93 -9.14 15.20 -2.25
C THR A 93 -7.65 15.19 -1.91
N PRO A 94 -7.12 16.22 -1.23
CA PRO A 94 -5.72 16.22 -0.78
C PRO A 94 -5.42 15.00 0.10
N TRP A 95 -4.26 14.38 -0.09
CA TRP A 95 -3.90 13.15 0.64
C TRP A 95 -3.97 13.30 2.16
N ALA A 96 -3.57 14.44 2.69
CA ALA A 96 -3.62 14.73 4.12
C ALA A 96 -5.06 14.84 4.69
N GLU A 97 -6.06 14.98 3.83
CA GLU A 97 -7.47 15.02 4.21
C GLU A 97 -8.15 13.64 4.14
N ILE A 98 -7.48 12.66 3.51
CA ILE A 98 -7.94 11.27 3.49
C ILE A 98 -7.56 10.62 4.82
N THR A 99 -8.50 10.58 5.74
CA THR A 99 -8.28 10.18 7.14
C THR A 99 -8.78 8.77 7.47
N GLU A 100 -9.34 8.08 6.50
CA GLU A 100 -9.81 6.70 6.66
C GLU A 100 -9.36 5.86 5.47
N HIS A 101 -8.67 4.76 5.76
CA HIS A 101 -8.07 3.87 4.79
C HIS A 101 -8.59 2.45 5.05
N TRP A 102 -9.31 1.88 4.09
CA TRP A 102 -9.92 0.55 4.24
C TRP A 102 -8.96 -0.57 3.95
N LEU A 103 -8.13 -0.40 2.92
CA LEU A 103 -7.15 -1.40 2.50
C LEU A 103 -5.94 -0.72 1.89
N ALA A 104 -4.75 -1.09 2.34
CA ALA A 104 -3.49 -0.81 1.66
C ALA A 104 -2.90 -2.11 1.11
N VAL A 105 -2.42 -2.09 -0.12
CA VAL A 105 -1.79 -3.25 -0.76
C VAL A 105 -0.37 -2.88 -1.19
N GLU A 106 0.60 -3.67 -0.75
CA GLU A 106 1.97 -3.66 -1.23
C GLU A 106 2.22 -4.94 -2.04
N ILE A 107 2.68 -4.78 -3.27
CA ILE A 107 3.09 -5.91 -4.11
C ILE A 107 4.57 -6.10 -3.92
N VAL A 108 4.91 -7.09 -3.12
CA VAL A 108 6.27 -7.33 -2.62
C VAL A 108 7.19 -7.74 -3.75
N SER A 109 8.22 -6.93 -3.99
CA SER A 109 9.31 -7.23 -4.90
C SER A 109 10.52 -7.81 -4.14
N ARG A 110 11.54 -8.23 -4.90
CA ARG A 110 12.78 -8.75 -4.30
C ARG A 110 13.55 -7.67 -3.54
N SER A 111 13.47 -6.43 -3.99
CA SER A 111 14.18 -5.27 -3.42
C SER A 111 13.45 -4.63 -2.25
N SER A 112 12.13 -4.71 -2.18
CA SER A 112 11.30 -4.07 -1.15
C SER A 112 10.89 -4.99 -0.01
N ARG A 113 11.11 -6.32 -0.14
CA ARG A 113 10.59 -7.36 0.77
C ARG A 113 10.79 -7.07 2.27
N VAL A 114 11.96 -6.63 2.67
CA VAL A 114 12.27 -6.35 4.08
C VAL A 114 11.50 -5.13 4.56
N TYR A 115 11.54 -4.05 3.77
CA TYR A 115 10.86 -2.80 4.13
C TYR A 115 9.34 -2.95 4.15
N ASP A 116 8.76 -3.64 3.16
CA ASP A 116 7.32 -3.83 3.07
C ASP A 116 6.79 -4.70 4.22
N ARG A 117 7.51 -5.77 4.57
CA ARG A 117 7.09 -6.72 5.61
C ARG A 117 7.37 -6.26 7.03
N GLU A 118 8.53 -5.65 7.28
CA GLU A 118 8.97 -5.36 8.65
C GLU A 118 8.64 -3.93 9.08
N PHE A 119 8.55 -2.98 8.16
CA PHE A 119 8.39 -1.57 8.51
C PHE A 119 7.10 -0.96 7.99
N LYS A 120 6.79 -1.10 6.69
CA LYS A 120 5.61 -0.45 6.12
C LYS A 120 4.30 -1.06 6.63
N ARG A 121 4.22 -2.40 6.73
CA ARG A 121 3.06 -3.09 7.30
C ARG A 121 2.66 -2.50 8.65
N ASP A 122 3.60 -2.44 9.59
CA ASP A 122 3.33 -1.96 10.94
C ASP A 122 3.01 -0.47 10.93
N ALA A 123 3.65 0.31 10.06
CA ALA A 123 3.36 1.73 9.88
C ALA A 123 1.93 1.96 9.37
N TYR A 124 1.47 1.22 8.34
CA TYR A 124 0.09 1.34 7.85
C TYR A 124 -0.93 1.03 8.95
N LEU A 125 -0.74 -0.05 9.70
CA LEU A 125 -1.63 -0.41 10.80
C LEU A 125 -1.62 0.66 11.91
N ALA A 126 -0.46 1.21 12.23
CA ALA A 126 -0.32 2.31 13.20
C ALA A 126 -0.97 3.61 12.70
N LEU A 127 -1.01 3.85 11.40
CA LEU A 127 -1.69 4.98 10.75
C LEU A 127 -3.21 4.75 10.59
N GLY A 128 -3.75 3.65 11.10
CA GLY A 128 -5.18 3.38 11.11
C GLY A 128 -5.72 2.74 9.83
N VAL A 129 -4.87 2.16 8.98
CA VAL A 129 -5.33 1.34 7.86
C VAL A 129 -6.02 0.09 8.41
N ALA A 130 -7.25 -0.18 7.96
CA ALA A 130 -8.06 -1.24 8.52
C ALA A 130 -7.54 -2.65 8.17
N GLU A 131 -6.98 -2.82 6.97
CA GLU A 131 -6.38 -4.07 6.50
C GLU A 131 -5.19 -3.77 5.58
N VAL A 132 -4.12 -4.55 5.69
CA VAL A 132 -2.93 -4.45 4.83
C VAL A 132 -2.70 -5.80 4.14
N TRP A 133 -2.48 -5.78 2.83
CA TRP A 133 -2.08 -6.95 2.06
C TRP A 133 -0.65 -6.82 1.60
N LEU A 134 0.14 -7.86 1.87
CA LEU A 134 1.46 -8.04 1.27
C LEU A 134 1.35 -9.14 0.21
N VAL A 135 1.33 -8.74 -1.06
CA VAL A 135 1.13 -9.63 -2.20
C VAL A 135 2.48 -10.11 -2.71
N ASP A 136 2.85 -11.33 -2.38
CA ASP A 136 4.12 -11.91 -2.79
C ASP A 136 3.98 -12.61 -4.15
N VAL A 137 4.53 -11.97 -5.20
CA VAL A 137 4.46 -12.46 -6.58
C VAL A 137 5.20 -13.78 -6.73
N ARG A 138 6.35 -13.96 -6.05
CA ARG A 138 7.17 -15.16 -6.14
C ARG A 138 6.52 -16.34 -5.45
N ASP A 139 6.05 -16.12 -4.22
CA ASP A 139 5.43 -17.16 -3.39
C ASP A 139 3.95 -17.37 -3.73
N ARG A 140 3.42 -16.56 -4.68
CA ARG A 140 2.02 -16.56 -5.14
C ARG A 140 1.05 -16.58 -3.96
N SER A 141 1.25 -15.68 -3.02
CA SER A 141 0.49 -15.62 -1.78
C SER A 141 0.15 -14.18 -1.42
N ILE A 142 -0.88 -14.04 -0.60
CA ILE A 142 -1.24 -12.76 0.03
C ILE A 142 -1.18 -12.98 1.53
N GLU A 143 -0.35 -12.19 2.21
CA GLU A 143 -0.38 -12.06 3.65
C GLU A 143 -1.36 -10.95 4.01
N VAL A 144 -2.39 -11.29 4.74
CA VAL A 144 -3.44 -10.38 5.20
C VAL A 144 -3.15 -10.01 6.64
N CYS A 145 -2.95 -8.72 6.90
CA CYS A 145 -2.58 -8.18 8.19
C CYS A 145 -3.67 -7.23 8.70
N THR A 146 -4.03 -7.36 9.97
CA THR A 146 -5.08 -6.55 10.60
C THR A 146 -4.61 -6.00 11.96
N PRO A 147 -5.18 -4.89 12.45
CA PRO A 147 -4.89 -4.38 13.77
C PRO A 147 -5.15 -5.43 14.87
N GLY A 148 -4.24 -5.53 15.84
CA GLY A 148 -4.37 -6.48 16.96
C GLY A 148 -3.85 -7.88 16.69
N GLY A 149 -3.30 -8.15 15.53
CA GLY A 149 -2.73 -9.45 15.13
C GLY A 149 -3.77 -10.35 14.48
N GLY A 150 -3.37 -11.59 14.19
CA GLY A 150 -4.21 -12.54 13.45
C GLY A 150 -3.85 -12.57 11.97
N ASP A 151 -2.61 -12.19 11.65
CA ASP A 151 -2.08 -12.23 10.29
C ASP A 151 -2.15 -13.64 9.72
N ARG A 152 -2.55 -13.73 8.47
CA ARG A 152 -2.72 -15.01 7.79
C ARG A 152 -2.20 -14.97 6.36
N VAL A 153 -1.56 -16.03 5.93
CA VAL A 153 -1.09 -16.20 4.56
C VAL A 153 -2.12 -17.03 3.79
N VAL A 154 -2.58 -16.48 2.67
CA VAL A 154 -3.55 -17.09 1.77
C VAL A 154 -2.86 -17.49 0.48
N ARG A 155 -3.20 -18.70 -0.07
CA ARG A 155 -2.64 -19.22 -1.31
C ARG A 155 -3.67 -19.62 -2.36
N ASP A 156 -4.94 -19.73 -1.96
CA ASP A 156 -6.02 -20.17 -2.85
C ASP A 156 -6.92 -19.00 -3.26
N ALA A 157 -7.78 -18.57 -2.36
CA ALA A 157 -8.69 -17.47 -2.57
C ALA A 157 -8.93 -16.72 -1.27
N LEU A 158 -9.19 -15.42 -1.37
CA LEU A 158 -9.65 -14.62 -0.24
C LEU A 158 -10.83 -13.75 -0.65
N THR A 159 -11.64 -13.39 0.32
CA THR A 159 -12.68 -12.40 0.14
C THR A 159 -12.39 -11.24 1.09
N TRP A 160 -12.22 -10.06 0.52
CA TRP A 160 -12.16 -8.82 1.26
C TRP A 160 -13.55 -8.21 1.37
N SER A 161 -13.86 -7.63 2.51
CA SER A 161 -15.09 -6.88 2.72
C SER A 161 -14.76 -5.51 3.29
N ALA A 162 -15.38 -4.47 2.73
CA ALA A 162 -15.23 -3.12 3.26
C ALA A 162 -15.70 -3.06 4.72
N PRO A 163 -15.09 -2.22 5.57
CA PRO A 163 -15.54 -2.04 6.95
C PRO A 163 -17.01 -1.66 7.08
N ALA A 164 -17.59 -0.96 6.10
CA ALA A 164 -19.01 -0.63 6.04
C ALA A 164 -19.91 -1.82 5.69
N GLY A 165 -19.33 -2.96 5.23
CA GLY A 165 -20.06 -4.21 4.98
C GLY A 165 -20.87 -4.27 3.68
N ASP A 166 -20.87 -3.23 2.86
CA ASP A 166 -21.67 -3.11 1.63
C ASP A 166 -20.92 -3.46 0.35
N VAL A 167 -19.60 -3.70 0.46
CA VAL A 167 -18.72 -4.08 -0.65
C VAL A 167 -17.95 -5.33 -0.27
N SER A 168 -17.92 -6.29 -1.20
CA SER A 168 -17.13 -7.50 -1.07
C SER A 168 -16.44 -7.80 -2.39
N VAL A 169 -15.14 -8.11 -2.33
CA VAL A 169 -14.31 -8.43 -3.49
C VAL A 169 -13.63 -9.78 -3.25
N ARG A 170 -13.87 -10.72 -4.15
CA ARG A 170 -13.21 -12.02 -4.13
C ARG A 170 -11.98 -12.02 -5.03
N VAL A 171 -10.89 -12.54 -4.51
CA VAL A 171 -9.61 -12.68 -5.22
C VAL A 171 -9.27 -14.16 -5.32
N GLU A 172 -9.24 -14.67 -6.54
CA GLU A 172 -8.72 -16.01 -6.84
C GLU A 172 -7.24 -15.88 -7.18
N LEU A 173 -6.36 -16.42 -6.32
CA LEU A 173 -4.92 -16.22 -6.48
C LEU A 173 -4.37 -16.91 -7.74
N ALA A 174 -4.98 -18.02 -8.14
CA ALA A 174 -4.64 -18.69 -9.40
C ALA A 174 -4.83 -17.77 -10.61
N GLU A 175 -5.91 -16.99 -10.63
CA GLU A 175 -6.20 -16.01 -11.69
C GLU A 175 -5.32 -14.77 -11.56
N LEU A 176 -5.13 -14.27 -10.32
CA LEU A 176 -4.31 -13.12 -10.05
C LEU A 176 -2.87 -13.31 -10.58
N PHE A 177 -2.30 -14.50 -10.40
CA PHE A 177 -0.93 -14.80 -10.78
C PHE A 177 -0.81 -15.58 -12.12
N ALA A 178 -1.90 -15.79 -12.87
CA ALA A 178 -1.86 -16.53 -14.14
C ALA A 178 -0.90 -15.86 -15.15
N GLY A 179 0.06 -16.62 -15.69
CA GLY A 179 1.02 -16.13 -16.70
C GLY A 179 2.00 -15.06 -16.19
N ILE A 180 2.06 -14.83 -14.86
CA ILE A 180 3.08 -13.99 -14.24
C ILE A 180 4.24 -14.91 -13.81
N ALA A 181 5.42 -14.61 -14.31
CA ALA A 181 6.66 -15.36 -14.06
C ALA A 181 7.56 -14.63 -13.05
#